data_7a3e7f7e943e61bfa8011cf9b4317927
#
_entry.id   7a3e7f7e943e61bfa8011cf9b4317927
#
_cell.length_a   1.000
_cell.length_b   1.000
_cell.length_c   1.000
_cell.angle_alpha   90.00
_cell.angle_beta   90.00
_cell.angle_gamma   90.00
#
_symmetry.space_group_name_H-M   'P 1'
#
loop_
_entity.id
_entity.type
_entity.pdbx_description
1 polymer ?
#
loop_
_entity_poly.entity_id
_entity_poly.type
_entity_poly.pdbx_seq_one_letter_code
_entity_poly.pdbx_strand_id
1 'polypeptide(L)'
;YLGYGVTLGTWFLGGKAPLEVTCTVDARPGLQVVEHSVTVARYACGLSKFETRWGTFTDPWTNQPQPKCGFVLMGTKGTISSYDYEKTIRVQTRAHPEGEELPVDVLPVGKRNPIEFFISMVSSGEKITGPLDPALCRIGQRIVDSAALSARLKKTVKLVG
;
A
#
# COMPACT_ATOMS: atom_id res chain seq x y z
N TYR A 1 -9.13 -0.20 -4.32
CA TYR A 1 -7.71 0.18 -4.41
C TYR A 1 -7.04 0.32 -3.04
N LEU A 2 -7.73 0.88 -2.01
CA LEU A 2 -7.16 1.06 -0.67
C LEU A 2 -6.57 -0.25 -0.10
N GLY A 3 -7.21 -1.39 -0.34
CA GLY A 3 -6.76 -2.71 0.12
C GLY A 3 -5.32 -3.04 -0.26
N TYR A 4 -4.89 -2.69 -1.47
CA TYR A 4 -3.50 -2.91 -1.92
C TYR A 4 -2.51 -2.11 -1.07
N GLY A 5 -2.74 -0.82 -0.93
CA GLY A 5 -1.85 0.06 -0.18
C GLY A 5 -1.74 -0.31 1.30
N VAL A 6 -2.87 -0.59 1.96
CA VAL A 6 -2.87 -0.91 3.40
C VAL A 6 -2.24 -2.27 3.68
N THR A 7 -2.41 -3.26 2.80
CA THR A 7 -1.77 -4.57 2.94
C THR A 7 -0.26 -4.45 2.79
N LEU A 8 0.20 -3.74 1.76
CA LEU A 8 1.62 -3.49 1.53
C LEU A 8 2.24 -2.68 2.67
N GLY A 9 1.58 -1.61 3.11
CA GLY A 9 2.02 -0.80 4.25
C GLY A 9 2.09 -1.60 5.56
N THR A 10 1.13 -2.50 5.80
CA THR A 10 1.16 -3.42 6.94
C THR A 10 2.35 -4.36 6.86
N TRP A 11 2.67 -4.88 5.68
CA TRP A 11 3.85 -5.71 5.48
C TRP A 11 5.14 -4.96 5.76
N PHE A 12 5.32 -3.75 5.25
CA PHE A 12 6.50 -2.92 5.49
C PHE A 12 6.71 -2.61 6.98
N LEU A 13 5.63 -2.55 7.76
CA LEU A 13 5.68 -2.36 9.21
C LEU A 13 5.76 -3.66 10.01
N GLY A 14 6.16 -4.76 9.36
CA GLY A 14 6.37 -6.06 9.99
C GLY A 14 5.11 -6.72 10.53
N GLY A 15 3.97 -6.51 9.87
CA GLY A 15 2.69 -7.09 10.25
C GLY A 15 2.02 -6.46 11.46
N LYS A 16 2.47 -5.28 11.88
CA LYS A 16 1.87 -4.57 13.02
C LYS A 16 0.55 -3.94 12.63
N ALA A 17 -0.46 -4.10 13.48
CA ALA A 17 -1.73 -3.43 13.32
C ALA A 17 -1.64 -1.98 13.81
N PRO A 18 -2.32 -1.02 13.16
CA PRO A 18 -2.39 0.35 13.67
C PRO A 18 -3.28 0.44 14.91
N LEU A 19 -3.06 1.47 15.69
CA LEU A 19 -3.85 1.77 16.88
C LEU A 19 -5.18 2.45 16.51
N GLU A 20 -5.12 3.33 15.52
CA GLU A 20 -6.27 4.12 15.06
C GLU A 20 -6.13 4.52 13.60
N VAL A 21 -7.25 4.84 12.99
CA VAL A 21 -7.39 5.19 11.57
C VAL A 21 -8.23 6.45 11.45
N THR A 22 -7.78 7.37 10.59
CA THR A 22 -8.54 8.55 10.16
C THR A 22 -8.66 8.52 8.64
N CYS A 23 -9.86 8.74 8.13
CA CYS A 23 -10.09 8.79 6.69
C CYS A 23 -10.99 9.95 6.32
N THR A 24 -10.62 10.64 5.26
CA THR A 24 -11.45 11.63 4.57
C THR A 24 -11.67 11.17 3.14
N VAL A 25 -12.88 11.35 2.67
CA VAL A 25 -13.30 10.93 1.33
C VAL A 25 -13.95 12.08 0.58
N ASP A 26 -13.80 12.04 -0.73
CA ASP A 26 -14.51 12.92 -1.65
C ASP A 26 -15.08 12.09 -2.81
N ALA A 27 -16.24 12.50 -3.31
CA ALA A 27 -16.87 11.88 -4.46
C ALA A 27 -17.76 12.92 -5.16
N ARG A 28 -17.77 12.87 -6.49
CA ARG A 28 -18.70 13.71 -7.26
C ARG A 28 -20.14 13.30 -6.98
N PRO A 29 -21.09 14.27 -7.02
CA PRO A 29 -22.50 13.96 -6.88
C PRO A 29 -22.96 12.88 -7.86
N GLY A 30 -23.76 11.94 -7.38
CA GLY A 30 -24.30 10.84 -8.19
C GLY A 30 -23.43 9.59 -8.30
N LEU A 31 -22.19 9.60 -7.81
CA LEU A 31 -21.36 8.40 -7.73
C LEU A 31 -21.77 7.54 -6.52
N GLN A 32 -21.84 6.22 -6.76
CA GLN A 32 -22.10 5.24 -5.69
C GLN A 32 -20.81 4.76 -5.02
N VAL A 33 -19.66 5.21 -5.48
CA VAL A 33 -18.34 4.81 -4.98
C VAL A 33 -17.52 6.03 -4.59
N VAL A 34 -16.63 5.86 -3.62
CA VAL A 34 -15.67 6.88 -3.23
C VAL A 34 -14.67 7.08 -4.37
N GLU A 35 -14.54 8.30 -4.84
CA GLU A 35 -13.65 8.67 -5.93
C GLU A 35 -12.24 8.97 -5.43
N HIS A 36 -12.13 9.66 -4.30
CA HIS A 36 -10.86 10.01 -3.69
C HIS A 36 -10.92 9.75 -2.19
N SER A 37 -9.91 9.09 -1.65
CA SER A 37 -9.76 8.94 -0.21
C SER A 37 -8.33 9.20 0.23
N VAL A 38 -8.19 9.83 1.39
CA VAL A 38 -6.94 9.96 2.13
C VAL A 38 -7.13 9.30 3.47
N THR A 39 -6.39 8.24 3.71
CA THR A 39 -6.43 7.46 4.95
C THR A 39 -5.11 7.56 5.67
N VAL A 40 -5.13 7.89 6.94
CA VAL A 40 -3.97 7.89 7.83
C VAL A 40 -4.17 6.81 8.88
N ALA A 41 -3.20 5.89 8.99
CA ALA A 41 -3.14 4.88 10.03
C ALA A 41 -2.00 5.22 11.00
N ARG A 42 -2.29 5.30 12.29
CA ARG A 42 -1.31 5.58 13.35
C ARG A 42 -0.90 4.28 14.04
N TYR A 43 0.38 4.00 14.02
CA TYR A 43 1.01 2.87 14.69
C TYR A 43 1.78 3.35 15.93
N ALA A 44 2.18 2.44 16.79
CA ALA A 44 3.06 2.76 17.92
C ALA A 44 4.44 3.30 17.48
N CYS A 45 4.86 2.96 16.26
CA CYS A 45 6.19 3.30 15.71
C CYS A 45 6.16 4.31 14.56
N GLY A 46 5.02 4.89 14.21
CA GLY A 46 4.94 5.84 13.10
C GLY A 46 3.56 5.97 12.48
N LEU A 47 3.52 6.57 11.31
CA LEU A 47 2.32 6.84 10.55
C LEU A 47 2.43 6.24 9.15
N SER A 48 1.32 5.78 8.60
CA SER A 48 1.18 5.50 7.17
C SER A 48 0.06 6.36 6.60
N LYS A 49 0.31 6.99 5.47
CA LYS A 49 -0.70 7.67 4.66
C LYS A 49 -0.98 6.82 3.43
N PHE A 50 -2.23 6.55 3.17
CA PHE A 50 -2.70 5.88 1.96
C PHE A 50 -3.62 6.83 1.22
N GLU A 51 -3.32 7.06 -0.04
CA GLU A 51 -4.15 7.88 -0.91
C GLU A 51 -4.63 7.03 -2.08
N THR A 52 -5.92 7.04 -2.33
CA THR A 52 -6.52 6.40 -3.50
C THR A 52 -7.32 7.44 -4.26
N ARG A 53 -7.12 7.45 -5.56
CA ARG A 53 -7.81 8.35 -6.45
C ARG A 53 -8.21 7.60 -7.71
N TRP A 54 -9.43 7.83 -8.16
CA TRP A 54 -9.92 7.23 -9.37
C TRP A 54 -10.99 8.16 -10.00
N GLY A 55 -11.25 8.00 -11.28
CA GLY A 55 -12.19 8.88 -11.97
C GLY A 55 -11.71 10.30 -12.24
N THR A 56 -10.49 10.64 -11.85
CA THR A 56 -9.82 11.88 -12.24
C THR A 56 -9.04 11.68 -13.53
N PHE A 57 -8.77 12.77 -14.24
CA PHE A 57 -7.95 12.73 -15.44
C PHE A 57 -6.47 12.44 -15.07
N THR A 58 -6.20 11.19 -14.85
CA THR A 58 -4.85 10.65 -14.61
C THR A 58 -4.64 9.55 -15.62
N ASP A 59 -4.67 9.93 -16.88
CA ASP A 59 -4.65 8.98 -17.97
C ASP A 59 -3.29 8.27 -18.05
N PRO A 60 -3.22 6.96 -17.75
CA PRO A 60 -1.98 6.20 -17.87
C PRO A 60 -1.54 6.01 -19.32
N TRP A 61 -2.37 6.37 -20.28
CA TRP A 61 -2.10 6.25 -21.70
C TRP A 61 -1.33 7.44 -22.27
N THR A 62 -1.20 8.53 -21.49
CA THR A 62 -0.38 9.66 -21.85
C THR A 62 1.06 9.43 -21.44
N ASN A 63 1.98 10.18 -22.04
CA ASN A 63 3.40 10.17 -21.67
C ASN A 63 3.67 10.78 -20.27
N GLN A 64 2.63 11.19 -19.58
CA GLN A 64 2.65 11.79 -18.24
C GLN A 64 1.80 10.95 -17.29
N PRO A 65 2.21 9.75 -16.91
CA PRO A 65 1.43 8.88 -16.00
C PRO A 65 1.51 9.43 -14.57
N GLN A 66 0.70 10.40 -14.25
CA GLN A 66 0.62 11.01 -12.93
C GLN A 66 -0.83 11.08 -12.45
N PRO A 67 -1.09 10.80 -11.16
CA PRO A 67 -0.13 10.24 -10.19
C PRO A 67 0.17 8.77 -10.48
N LYS A 68 1.41 8.36 -10.23
CA LYS A 68 1.83 6.97 -10.31
C LYS A 68 1.37 6.21 -9.08
N CYS A 69 0.99 4.94 -9.25
CA CYS A 69 0.86 4.02 -8.12
C CYS A 69 2.24 3.65 -7.60
N GLY A 70 2.40 3.58 -6.29
CA GLY A 70 3.68 3.26 -5.69
C GLY A 70 3.72 3.59 -4.21
N PHE A 71 4.91 3.61 -3.67
CA PHE A 71 5.13 3.92 -2.25
C PHE A 71 6.43 4.71 -2.02
N VAL A 72 6.43 5.43 -0.91
CA VAL A 72 7.61 6.06 -0.34
C VAL A 72 7.69 5.68 1.13
N LEU A 73 8.79 5.02 1.51
CA LEU A 73 9.09 4.64 2.89
C LEU A 73 10.14 5.60 3.43
N MET A 74 9.79 6.38 4.43
CA MET A 74 10.70 7.32 5.09
C MET A 74 11.04 6.83 6.49
N GLY A 75 12.30 6.50 6.70
CA GLY A 75 12.83 6.03 7.98
C GLY A 75 13.93 6.93 8.52
N THR A 76 14.41 6.62 9.72
CA THR A 76 15.50 7.36 10.37
C THR A 76 16.86 7.20 9.70
N LYS A 77 17.02 6.20 8.84
CA LYS A 77 18.28 5.89 8.13
C LYS A 77 18.27 6.28 6.66
N GLY A 78 17.10 6.56 6.11
CA GLY A 78 16.94 6.90 4.70
C GLY A 78 15.51 6.78 4.21
N THR A 79 15.37 6.93 2.90
CA THR A 79 14.09 6.87 2.19
C THR A 79 14.20 5.87 1.05
N ILE A 80 13.17 5.07 0.84
CA ILE A 80 13.03 4.16 -0.30
C ILE A 80 11.75 4.52 -1.02
N SER A 81 11.79 4.61 -2.35
CA SER A 81 10.59 4.77 -3.17
C SER A 81 10.59 3.80 -4.35
N SER A 82 9.41 3.36 -4.72
CA SER A 82 9.17 2.52 -5.88
C SER A 82 7.81 2.84 -6.47
N TYR A 83 7.73 2.85 -7.79
CA TYR A 83 6.50 3.12 -8.53
C TYR A 83 6.26 2.04 -9.58
N ASP A 84 4.99 1.89 -9.95
CA ASP A 84 4.58 0.89 -10.94
C ASP A 84 5.35 1.06 -12.26
N TYR A 85 5.72 -0.08 -12.84
CA TYR A 85 6.42 -0.18 -14.12
C TYR A 85 7.85 0.39 -14.16
N GLU A 86 8.37 0.89 -13.05
CA GLU A 86 9.77 1.28 -12.97
C GLU A 86 10.67 0.04 -12.81
N LYS A 87 11.84 0.08 -13.46
CA LYS A 87 12.83 -1.01 -13.42
C LYS A 87 13.82 -0.85 -12.27
N THR A 88 13.69 0.24 -11.54
CA THR A 88 14.57 0.60 -10.43
C THR A 88 13.74 1.02 -9.22
N ILE A 89 14.33 0.88 -8.05
CA ILE A 89 13.90 1.56 -6.83
C ILE A 89 14.90 2.68 -6.53
N ARG A 90 14.42 3.77 -5.95
CA ARG A 90 15.28 4.85 -5.51
C ARG A 90 15.52 4.75 -4.01
N VAL A 91 16.79 4.77 -3.61
CA VAL A 91 17.24 4.73 -2.23
C VAL A 91 18.05 5.98 -1.92
N GLN A 92 17.75 6.64 -0.82
CA GLN A 92 18.47 7.82 -0.35
C GLN A 92 18.89 7.59 1.10
N THR A 93 20.18 7.76 1.38
CA THR A 93 20.77 7.58 2.73
C THR A 93 21.77 8.69 3.01
N ARG A 94 22.35 8.70 4.22
CA ARG A 94 23.45 9.64 4.52
C ARG A 94 24.68 9.43 3.65
N ALA A 95 24.96 8.19 3.24
CA ALA A 95 26.08 7.88 2.38
C ALA A 95 25.83 8.32 0.93
N HIS A 96 24.57 8.33 0.51
CA HIS A 96 24.12 8.71 -0.83
C HIS A 96 23.01 9.76 -0.72
N PRO A 97 23.34 11.02 -0.36
CA PRO A 97 22.34 12.05 -0.12
C PRO A 97 21.59 12.49 -1.38
N GLU A 98 22.20 12.35 -2.55
CA GLU A 98 21.56 12.59 -3.86
C GLU A 98 20.61 11.47 -4.27
N GLY A 99 20.66 10.34 -3.55
CA GLY A 99 19.93 9.12 -3.88
C GLY A 99 20.62 8.31 -4.98
N GLU A 100 20.37 7.02 -4.95
CA GLU A 100 20.83 6.07 -5.95
C GLU A 100 19.66 5.25 -6.48
N GLU A 101 19.78 4.80 -7.71
CA GLU A 101 18.81 3.89 -8.33
C GLU A 101 19.37 2.48 -8.32
N LEU A 102 18.61 1.56 -7.75
CA LEU A 102 18.96 0.15 -7.68
C LEU A 102 18.00 -0.64 -8.58
N PRO A 103 18.49 -1.57 -9.39
CA PRO A 103 17.63 -2.40 -10.21
C PRO A 103 16.74 -3.28 -9.34
N VAL A 104 15.49 -3.52 -9.80
CA VAL A 104 14.62 -4.48 -9.14
C VAL A 104 15.01 -5.90 -9.49
N ASP A 105 14.94 -6.79 -8.51
CA ASP A 105 15.18 -8.21 -8.72
C ASP A 105 14.10 -8.87 -9.56
N VAL A 106 14.49 -9.89 -10.29
CA VAL A 106 13.54 -10.75 -11.00
C VAL A 106 13.01 -11.78 -10.01
N LEU A 107 11.69 -11.87 -9.89
CA LEU A 107 11.06 -12.88 -9.04
C LEU A 107 11.39 -14.30 -9.53
N PRO A 108 11.71 -15.24 -8.63
CA PRO A 108 12.02 -16.62 -9.00
C PRO A 108 10.81 -17.32 -9.64
N VAL A 109 11.10 -18.38 -10.36
CA VAL A 109 10.06 -19.28 -10.91
C VAL A 109 9.11 -19.73 -9.78
N GLY A 110 7.83 -19.75 -10.07
CA GLY A 110 6.77 -20.03 -9.09
C GLY A 110 6.32 -18.80 -8.27
N LYS A 111 6.94 -17.61 -8.46
CA LYS A 111 6.54 -16.38 -7.76
C LYS A 111 6.39 -15.17 -8.70
N ARG A 112 6.53 -15.35 -10.02
CA ARG A 112 6.55 -14.26 -11.00
C ARG A 112 5.18 -13.62 -11.26
N ASN A 113 4.12 -14.36 -10.98
CA ASN A 113 2.76 -13.87 -11.10
C ASN A 113 1.83 -14.60 -10.11
N PRO A 114 0.60 -14.09 -9.86
CA PRO A 114 -0.32 -14.65 -8.88
C PRO A 114 -0.69 -16.11 -9.14
N ILE A 115 -0.80 -16.53 -10.40
CA ILE A 115 -1.20 -17.90 -10.78
C ILE A 115 -0.05 -18.87 -10.47
N GLU A 116 1.17 -18.55 -10.90
CA GLU A 116 2.34 -19.36 -10.55
C GLU A 116 2.50 -19.49 -9.04
N PHE A 117 2.34 -18.38 -8.31
CA PHE A 117 2.45 -18.39 -6.86
C PHE A 117 1.38 -19.27 -6.22
N PHE A 118 0.13 -19.17 -6.64
CA PHE A 118 -0.95 -20.00 -6.13
C PHE A 118 -0.68 -21.49 -6.36
N ILE A 119 -0.31 -21.87 -7.58
CA ILE A 119 0.01 -23.27 -7.93
C ILE A 119 1.21 -23.75 -7.10
N SER A 120 2.25 -22.95 -6.98
CA SER A 120 3.44 -23.30 -6.20
C SER A 120 3.10 -23.56 -4.72
N MET A 121 2.30 -22.68 -4.09
CA MET A 121 1.89 -22.85 -2.70
C MET A 121 1.00 -24.06 -2.47
N VAL A 122 0.05 -24.32 -3.38
CA VAL A 122 -0.80 -25.51 -3.30
C VAL A 122 0.01 -26.79 -3.47
N SER A 123 0.97 -26.81 -4.41
CA SER A 123 1.78 -27.99 -4.70
C SER A 123 2.81 -28.31 -3.62
N SER A 124 3.42 -27.27 -3.02
CA SER A 124 4.43 -27.46 -1.99
C SER A 124 3.85 -27.66 -0.58
N GLY A 125 2.63 -27.19 -0.34
CA GLY A 125 2.05 -27.13 1.01
C GLY A 125 2.74 -26.13 1.94
N GLU A 126 3.60 -25.26 1.40
CA GLU A 126 4.29 -24.24 2.18
C GLU A 126 3.34 -23.16 2.69
N LYS A 127 3.69 -22.58 3.83
CA LYS A 127 2.94 -21.46 4.40
C LYS A 127 3.14 -20.22 3.53
N ILE A 128 2.05 -19.55 3.19
CA ILE A 128 2.08 -18.26 2.53
C ILE A 128 2.67 -17.22 3.47
N THR A 129 3.71 -16.51 3.02
CA THR A 129 4.40 -15.46 3.76
C THR A 129 4.52 -14.19 2.91
N GLY A 130 5.03 -13.11 3.51
CA GLY A 130 5.19 -11.84 2.81
C GLY A 130 3.87 -11.08 2.66
N PRO A 131 3.73 -10.22 1.64
CA PRO A 131 2.56 -9.34 1.50
C PRO A 131 1.25 -10.08 1.22
N LEU A 132 1.32 -11.38 0.86
CA LEU A 132 0.14 -12.22 0.61
C LEU A 132 -0.21 -13.11 1.82
N ASP A 133 0.47 -12.98 2.95
CA ASP A 133 0.11 -13.69 4.20
C ASP A 133 -1.34 -13.33 4.60
N PRO A 134 -2.23 -14.33 4.77
CA PRO A 134 -3.62 -14.09 5.15
C PRO A 134 -3.79 -13.26 6.43
N ALA A 135 -2.86 -13.38 7.39
CA ALA A 135 -2.90 -12.58 8.62
C ALA A 135 -2.65 -11.10 8.32
N LEU A 136 -1.72 -10.78 7.40
CA LEU A 136 -1.48 -9.41 6.94
C LEU A 136 -2.67 -8.87 6.16
N CYS A 137 -3.22 -9.66 5.26
CA CYS A 137 -4.41 -9.30 4.48
C CYS A 137 -5.61 -8.99 5.39
N ARG A 138 -5.78 -9.77 6.47
CA ARG A 138 -6.82 -9.51 7.48
C ARG A 138 -6.63 -8.16 8.17
N ILE A 139 -5.39 -7.80 8.55
CA ILE A 139 -5.11 -6.46 9.13
C ILE A 139 -5.41 -5.38 8.10
N GLY A 140 -5.00 -5.58 6.84
CA GLY A 140 -5.32 -4.67 5.74
C GLY A 140 -6.82 -4.44 5.59
N GLN A 141 -7.63 -5.51 5.64
CA GLN A 141 -9.10 -5.38 5.57
C GLN A 141 -9.67 -4.60 6.76
N ARG A 142 -9.18 -4.85 7.98
CA ARG A 142 -9.60 -4.09 9.17
C ARG A 142 -9.28 -2.60 9.04
N ILE A 143 -8.17 -2.24 8.38
CA ILE A 143 -7.84 -0.83 8.09
C ILE A 143 -8.86 -0.25 7.10
N VAL A 144 -9.23 -0.98 6.05
CA VAL A 144 -10.25 -0.55 5.09
C VAL A 144 -11.59 -0.31 5.78
N ASP A 145 -12.04 -1.24 6.63
CA ASP A 145 -13.30 -1.12 7.36
C ASP A 145 -13.28 0.05 8.35
N SER A 146 -12.13 0.25 9.02
CA SER A 146 -11.93 1.39 9.91
C SER A 146 -11.92 2.72 9.14
N ALA A 147 -11.33 2.75 7.94
CA ALA A 147 -11.34 3.94 7.08
C ALA A 147 -12.76 4.30 6.66
N ALA A 148 -13.56 3.32 6.24
CA ALA A 148 -14.96 3.53 5.91
C ALA A 148 -15.78 4.04 7.11
N LEU A 149 -15.55 3.47 8.30
CA LEU A 149 -16.19 3.92 9.54
C LEU A 149 -15.76 5.35 9.90
N SER A 150 -14.46 5.66 9.82
CA SER A 150 -13.92 7.00 10.10
C SER A 150 -14.52 8.05 9.17
N ALA A 151 -14.55 7.78 7.86
CA ALA A 151 -15.13 8.68 6.87
C ALA A 151 -16.63 8.97 7.15
N ARG A 152 -17.39 7.93 7.48
CA ARG A 152 -18.82 8.05 7.82
C ARG A 152 -19.02 8.87 9.10
N LEU A 153 -18.23 8.62 10.13
CA LEU A 153 -18.34 9.30 11.43
C LEU A 153 -17.61 10.65 11.46
N LYS A 154 -16.85 10.98 10.43
CA LYS A 154 -16.00 12.19 10.34
C LYS A 154 -15.07 12.36 11.55
N LYS A 155 -14.50 11.28 12.03
CA LYS A 155 -13.57 11.26 13.18
C LYS A 155 -12.59 10.09 13.10
N THR A 156 -11.49 10.20 13.85
CA THR A 156 -10.57 9.10 14.09
C THR A 156 -11.27 7.97 14.84
N VAL A 157 -11.02 6.73 14.43
CA VAL A 157 -11.56 5.53 15.07
C VAL A 157 -10.43 4.58 15.46
N LYS A 158 -10.63 3.78 16.50
CA LYS A 158 -9.75 2.65 16.79
C LYS A 158 -9.89 1.61 15.68
N LEU A 159 -8.84 0.81 15.48
CA LEU A 159 -8.91 -0.29 14.52
C LEU A 159 -10.07 -1.23 14.90
N VAL A 160 -10.98 -1.46 13.95
CA VAL A 160 -12.12 -2.37 14.15
C VAL A 160 -11.66 -3.83 14.37
N GLY A 161 -12.44 -4.62 15.08
CA GLY A 161 -12.14 -5.99 15.51
C GLY A 161 -12.10 -7.05 14.41
#